data_321e423bd4bff630c3593d9f31aec73a
#
_entry.id   321e423bd4bff630c3593d9f31aec73a
#
_cell.length_a   1.000
_cell.length_b   1.000
_cell.length_c   1.000
_cell.angle_alpha   90.00
_cell.angle_beta   90.00
_cell.angle_gamma   90.00
#
_symmetry.space_group_name_H-M   'P 1'
#
loop_
_entity.id
_entity.type
_entity.pdbx_description
1 polymer ?
#
loop_
_entity_poly.entity_id
_entity_poly.type
_entity_poly.pdbx_seq_one_letter_code
_entity_poly.pdbx_strand_id
1 'polypeptide(L)'
;MNVLILIPARYASTRFPGKPLAEIGGKPMIRHVVEKAQLVSQDAFVATDDQRIYDRVVGFGGKVVMTSADHKSGTDRCCEAYRHIVADYRKTYDVVVNIQGDEPFIQPDQVRALIACFEDPRIQIATLAKQFDTNADIFDPNKVKVVCSSLQTALYFSRSAIPYCRGKEQGEWSAVIPFYKHVGM
;
A
#
# COMPACT_ATOMS: atom_id res chain seq x y z
N MET A 1 -0.42 -20.71 0.06
CA MET A 1 0.55 -19.65 0.44
C MET A 1 0.20 -19.06 1.80
N ASN A 2 1.17 -18.94 2.68
CA ASN A 2 1.04 -18.20 3.94
C ASN A 2 1.27 -16.72 3.66
N VAL A 3 0.26 -15.90 3.90
CA VAL A 3 0.31 -14.46 3.59
C VAL A 3 0.31 -13.65 4.86
N LEU A 4 1.31 -12.79 5.02
CA LEU A 4 1.37 -11.77 6.06
C LEU A 4 0.98 -10.41 5.45
N ILE A 5 0.06 -9.71 6.07
CA ILE A 5 -0.28 -8.33 5.71
C ILE A 5 0.28 -7.40 6.78
N LEU A 6 1.07 -6.42 6.36
CA LEU A 6 1.65 -5.39 7.21
C LEU A 6 1.07 -4.02 6.84
N ILE A 7 0.63 -3.29 7.86
CA ILE A 7 -0.02 -1.99 7.73
C ILE A 7 0.81 -0.97 8.50
N PRO A 8 1.79 -0.30 7.86
CA PRO A 8 2.57 0.72 8.54
C PRO A 8 1.71 1.93 8.87
N ALA A 9 1.76 2.36 10.12
CA ALA A 9 1.02 3.51 10.60
C ALA A 9 1.88 4.35 11.54
N ARG A 10 2.00 5.66 11.27
CA ARG A 10 2.70 6.60 12.13
C ARG A 10 1.79 7.76 12.52
N TYR A 11 1.98 8.27 13.72
CA TYR A 11 1.24 9.44 14.18
C TYR A 11 1.81 10.73 13.58
N ALA A 12 3.13 10.84 13.55
CA ALA A 12 3.84 12.00 13.03
C ALA A 12 3.71 12.09 11.50
N SER A 13 2.84 12.98 11.06
CA SER A 13 2.66 13.35 9.65
C SER A 13 2.66 14.88 9.57
N THR A 14 3.47 15.45 8.68
CA THR A 14 3.56 16.91 8.51
C THR A 14 2.28 17.53 7.99
N ARG A 15 1.53 16.81 7.14
CA ARG A 15 0.28 17.30 6.54
C ARG A 15 -0.95 17.06 7.42
N PHE A 16 -1.01 15.94 8.12
CA PHE A 16 -2.14 15.57 8.96
C PHE A 16 -1.67 14.66 10.10
N PRO A 17 -1.22 15.23 11.24
CA PRO A 17 -0.85 14.46 12.44
C PRO A 17 -2.01 13.60 12.94
N GLY A 18 -1.73 12.35 13.32
CA GLY A 18 -2.76 11.44 13.80
C GLY A 18 -3.71 10.90 12.74
N LYS A 19 -3.40 11.06 11.45
CA LYS A 19 -4.24 10.59 10.34
C LYS A 19 -4.81 9.17 10.52
N PRO A 20 -4.04 8.15 10.97
CA PRO A 20 -4.57 6.81 11.19
C PRO A 20 -5.71 6.72 12.20
N LEU A 21 -5.76 7.67 13.14
CA LEU A 21 -6.79 7.75 14.18
C LEU A 21 -7.97 8.66 13.81
N ALA A 22 -7.91 9.37 12.69
CA ALA A 22 -9.01 10.20 12.21
C ALA A 22 -10.23 9.33 11.92
N GLU A 23 -11.40 9.80 12.33
CA GLU A 23 -12.64 9.03 12.20
C GLU A 23 -13.27 9.18 10.80
N ILE A 24 -13.67 8.04 10.25
CA ILE A 24 -14.45 7.93 9.02
C ILE A 24 -15.68 7.10 9.38
N GLY A 25 -16.88 7.70 9.34
CA GLY A 25 -18.11 7.00 9.65
C GLY A 25 -18.15 6.38 11.07
N GLY A 26 -17.56 7.07 12.07
CA GLY A 26 -17.54 6.61 13.45
C GLY A 26 -16.50 5.55 13.79
N LYS A 27 -15.57 5.25 12.85
CA LYS A 27 -14.45 4.33 13.07
C LYS A 27 -13.13 5.00 12.69
N PRO A 28 -12.02 4.78 13.41
CA PRO A 28 -10.72 5.30 13.00
C PRO A 28 -10.30 4.73 11.63
N MET A 29 -9.63 5.55 10.84
CA MET A 29 -9.16 5.19 9.49
C MET A 29 -8.40 3.85 9.47
N ILE A 30 -7.49 3.65 10.43
CA ILE A 30 -6.70 2.41 10.53
C ILE A 30 -7.58 1.17 10.70
N ARG A 31 -8.73 1.29 11.38
CA ARG A 31 -9.65 0.18 11.59
C ARG A 31 -10.28 -0.27 10.27
N HIS A 32 -10.64 0.65 9.38
CA HIS A 32 -11.14 0.31 8.04
C HIS A 32 -10.12 -0.50 7.26
N VAL A 33 -8.84 -0.11 7.32
CA VAL A 33 -7.76 -0.84 6.63
C VAL A 33 -7.59 -2.24 7.24
N VAL A 34 -7.55 -2.35 8.56
CA VAL A 34 -7.39 -3.64 9.26
C VAL A 34 -8.56 -4.57 8.95
N GLU A 35 -9.81 -4.10 9.04
CA GLU A 35 -11.01 -4.90 8.73
C GLU A 35 -10.97 -5.45 7.28
N LYS A 36 -10.50 -4.64 6.32
CA LYS A 36 -10.33 -5.08 4.92
C LYS A 36 -9.19 -6.09 4.74
N ALA A 37 -8.06 -5.85 5.40
CA ALA A 37 -6.92 -6.77 5.38
C ALA A 37 -7.27 -8.14 5.97
N GLN A 38 -8.03 -8.18 7.07
CA GLN A 38 -8.48 -9.40 7.73
C GLN A 38 -9.44 -10.25 6.88
N LEU A 39 -10.12 -9.66 5.89
CA LEU A 39 -10.91 -10.42 4.91
C LEU A 39 -10.04 -11.22 3.93
N VAL A 40 -8.74 -10.95 3.90
CA VAL A 40 -7.77 -11.63 3.02
C VAL A 40 -6.86 -12.56 3.82
N SER A 41 -6.33 -12.11 4.94
CA SER A 41 -5.47 -12.90 5.82
C SER A 41 -5.74 -12.60 7.30
N GLN A 42 -5.83 -13.64 8.13
CA GLN A 42 -5.89 -13.48 9.58
C GLN A 42 -4.57 -12.97 10.18
N ASP A 43 -3.47 -13.06 9.43
CA ASP A 43 -2.17 -12.50 9.80
C ASP A 43 -2.01 -11.10 9.20
N ALA A 44 -2.90 -10.20 9.60
CA ALA A 44 -2.84 -8.78 9.31
C ALA A 44 -2.45 -8.01 10.57
N PHE A 45 -1.31 -7.30 10.51
CA PHE A 45 -0.74 -6.58 11.64
C PHE A 45 -0.51 -5.11 11.30
N VAL A 46 -0.84 -4.24 12.24
CA VAL A 46 -0.40 -2.84 12.19
C VAL A 46 1.02 -2.75 12.74
N ALA A 47 1.88 -2.02 12.06
CA ALA A 47 3.25 -1.70 12.51
C ALA A 47 3.31 -0.21 12.84
N THR A 48 3.57 0.14 14.10
CA THR A 48 3.54 1.54 14.56
C THR A 48 4.63 1.84 15.58
N ASP A 49 5.03 3.10 15.67
CA ASP A 49 5.93 3.66 16.68
C ASP A 49 5.19 4.48 17.74
N ASP A 50 3.85 4.53 17.68
CA ASP A 50 3.05 5.40 18.51
C ASP A 50 2.08 4.63 19.40
N GLN A 51 2.18 4.84 20.72
CA GLN A 51 1.37 4.14 21.71
C GLN A 51 -0.13 4.37 21.52
N ARG A 52 -0.55 5.57 21.08
CA ARG A 52 -1.97 5.89 20.85
C ARG A 52 -2.57 5.04 19.73
N ILE A 53 -1.78 4.81 18.68
CA ILE A 53 -2.19 3.92 17.57
C ILE A 53 -2.23 2.47 18.06
N TYR A 54 -1.20 2.06 18.81
CA TYR A 54 -1.13 0.71 19.40
C TYR A 54 -2.37 0.41 20.25
N ASP A 55 -2.66 1.27 21.23
CA ASP A 55 -3.79 1.09 22.16
C ASP A 55 -5.13 1.08 21.41
N ARG A 56 -5.27 1.94 20.38
CA ARG A 56 -6.48 1.99 19.58
C ARG A 56 -6.69 0.72 18.78
N VAL A 57 -5.61 0.15 18.21
CA VAL A 57 -5.67 -1.10 17.44
C VAL A 57 -6.02 -2.28 18.34
N VAL A 58 -5.39 -2.38 19.50
CA VAL A 58 -5.73 -3.38 20.53
C VAL A 58 -7.19 -3.24 20.98
N GLY A 59 -7.65 -2.00 21.20
CA GLY A 59 -8.99 -1.70 21.67
C GLY A 59 -10.13 -2.17 20.74
N PHE A 60 -9.88 -2.35 19.43
CA PHE A 60 -10.84 -2.95 18.53
C PHE A 60 -10.51 -4.40 18.11
N GLY A 61 -9.55 -5.05 18.81
CA GLY A 61 -9.17 -6.45 18.58
C GLY A 61 -8.26 -6.68 17.37
N GLY A 62 -7.58 -5.64 16.87
CA GLY A 62 -6.58 -5.75 15.82
C GLY A 62 -5.23 -6.27 16.37
N LYS A 63 -4.43 -6.89 15.49
CA LYS A 63 -3.05 -7.27 15.80
C LYS A 63 -2.14 -6.08 15.53
N VAL A 64 -1.16 -5.83 16.41
CA VAL A 64 -0.25 -4.69 16.30
C VAL A 64 1.13 -5.06 16.84
N VAL A 65 2.16 -4.50 16.22
CA VAL A 65 3.56 -4.63 16.62
C VAL A 65 4.15 -3.23 16.80
N MET A 66 4.81 -3.01 17.93
CA MET A 66 5.58 -1.80 18.15
C MET A 66 6.90 -1.88 17.39
N THR A 67 7.30 -0.78 16.76
CA THR A 67 8.52 -0.66 15.96
C THR A 67 9.26 0.63 16.31
N SER A 68 10.54 0.75 15.92
CA SER A 68 11.33 1.96 16.14
C SER A 68 10.70 3.21 15.51
N ALA A 69 10.88 4.34 16.17
CA ALA A 69 10.52 5.66 15.65
C ALA A 69 11.51 6.16 14.56
N ASP A 70 12.69 5.53 14.45
CA ASP A 70 13.78 5.99 13.56
C ASP A 70 13.54 5.65 12.09
N HIS A 71 12.53 4.84 11.78
CA HIS A 71 12.23 4.44 10.40
C HIS A 71 11.80 5.62 9.54
N LYS A 72 12.51 5.82 8.44
CA LYS A 72 12.23 6.89 7.46
C LYS A 72 11.13 6.51 6.47
N SER A 73 10.92 5.20 6.24
CA SER A 73 9.91 4.70 5.31
C SER A 73 8.96 3.69 5.97
N GLY A 74 7.77 3.52 5.37
CA GLY A 74 6.84 2.46 5.75
C GLY A 74 7.40 1.06 5.49
N THR A 75 8.23 0.91 4.46
CA THR A 75 8.88 -0.36 4.11
C THR A 75 9.89 -0.81 5.17
N ASP A 76 10.72 0.12 5.68
CA ASP A 76 11.68 -0.18 6.76
C ASP A 76 10.95 -0.61 8.02
N ARG A 77 9.85 0.08 8.36
CA ARG A 77 8.96 -0.28 9.47
C ARG A 77 8.37 -1.68 9.30
N CYS A 78 7.88 -2.01 8.11
CA CYS A 78 7.37 -3.33 7.81
C CYS A 78 8.44 -4.41 7.93
N CYS A 79 9.68 -4.12 7.54
CA CYS A 79 10.80 -5.05 7.67
C CYS A 79 11.10 -5.39 9.14
N GLU A 80 11.10 -4.41 10.03
CA GLU A 80 11.25 -4.66 11.48
C GLU A 80 10.07 -5.45 12.02
N ALA A 81 8.83 -5.02 11.72
CA ALA A 81 7.63 -5.72 12.16
C ALA A 81 7.61 -7.19 11.70
N TYR A 82 8.02 -7.47 10.45
CA TYR A 82 8.17 -8.83 9.93
C TYR A 82 9.09 -9.69 10.80
N ARG A 83 10.27 -9.15 11.16
CA ARG A 83 11.24 -9.88 11.99
C ARG A 83 10.69 -10.22 13.38
N HIS A 84 9.99 -9.27 14.03
CA HIS A 84 9.34 -9.50 15.31
C HIS A 84 8.25 -10.57 15.19
N ILE A 85 7.37 -10.46 14.19
CA ILE A 85 6.26 -11.40 13.98
C ILE A 85 6.78 -12.83 13.73
N VAL A 86 7.78 -12.99 12.85
CA VAL A 86 8.36 -14.30 12.57
C VAL A 86 9.00 -14.92 13.82
N ALA A 87 9.71 -14.13 14.63
CA ALA A 87 10.33 -14.57 15.87
C ALA A 87 9.28 -14.98 16.93
N ASP A 88 8.27 -14.15 17.14
CA ASP A 88 7.27 -14.33 18.20
C ASP A 88 6.29 -15.47 17.89
N TYR A 89 5.82 -15.54 16.64
CA TYR A 89 4.84 -16.53 16.21
C TYR A 89 5.47 -17.82 15.65
N ARG A 90 6.80 -17.84 15.44
CA ARG A 90 7.55 -18.97 14.85
C ARG A 90 6.92 -19.46 13.55
N LYS A 91 6.45 -18.54 12.72
CA LYS A 91 5.73 -18.80 11.49
C LYS A 91 6.49 -18.22 10.31
N THR A 92 6.52 -18.94 9.18
CA THR A 92 7.08 -18.48 7.93
C THR A 92 5.96 -18.02 6.98
N TYR A 93 6.28 -17.05 6.15
CA TYR A 93 5.35 -16.48 5.17
C TYR A 93 5.96 -16.52 3.78
N ASP A 94 5.14 -16.93 2.81
CA ASP A 94 5.54 -16.99 1.41
C ASP A 94 5.44 -15.62 0.73
N VAL A 95 4.45 -14.82 1.17
CA VAL A 95 4.18 -13.49 0.63
C VAL A 95 3.95 -12.50 1.78
N VAL A 96 4.58 -11.34 1.67
CA VAL A 96 4.34 -10.19 2.56
C VAL A 96 3.71 -9.07 1.76
N VAL A 97 2.51 -8.66 2.15
CA VAL A 97 1.78 -7.55 1.52
C VAL A 97 1.86 -6.32 2.41
N ASN A 98 2.31 -5.20 1.84
CA ASN A 98 2.32 -3.90 2.52
C ASN A 98 1.08 -3.10 2.10
N ILE A 99 0.11 -2.90 2.99
CA ILE A 99 -1.05 -2.04 2.75
C ILE A 99 -0.85 -0.73 3.51
N GLN A 100 -0.91 0.41 2.82
CA GLN A 100 -0.75 1.70 3.49
C GLN A 100 -1.87 1.95 4.50
N GLY A 101 -1.51 2.40 5.71
CA GLY A 101 -2.46 2.67 6.80
C GLY A 101 -3.45 3.82 6.52
N ASP A 102 -3.28 4.51 5.40
CA ASP A 102 -4.14 5.59 4.94
C ASP A 102 -4.95 5.27 3.67
N GLU A 103 -5.11 3.97 3.38
CA GLU A 103 -5.93 3.46 2.27
C GLU A 103 -7.25 2.78 2.77
N PRO A 104 -8.18 3.52 3.42
CA PRO A 104 -9.36 2.94 4.06
C PRO A 104 -10.35 2.32 3.06
N PHE A 105 -10.21 2.64 1.77
CA PHE A 105 -11.10 2.16 0.71
C PHE A 105 -10.50 1.03 -0.12
N ILE A 106 -9.35 0.48 0.29
CA ILE A 106 -8.77 -0.70 -0.36
C ILE A 106 -9.81 -1.84 -0.43
N GLN A 107 -9.87 -2.51 -1.57
CA GLN A 107 -10.78 -3.64 -1.73
C GLN A 107 -10.03 -4.95 -1.52
N PRO A 108 -10.61 -5.92 -0.79
CA PRO A 108 -9.99 -7.23 -0.58
C PRO A 108 -9.60 -7.95 -1.88
N ASP A 109 -10.38 -7.78 -2.94
CA ASP A 109 -10.09 -8.39 -4.23
C ASP A 109 -8.86 -7.81 -4.92
N GLN A 110 -8.53 -6.53 -4.69
CA GLN A 110 -7.27 -5.94 -5.15
C GLN A 110 -6.07 -6.60 -4.48
N VAL A 111 -6.17 -6.87 -3.17
CA VAL A 111 -5.12 -7.56 -2.41
C VAL A 111 -5.00 -9.01 -2.85
N ARG A 112 -6.12 -9.71 -3.10
CA ARG A 112 -6.11 -11.08 -3.64
C ARG A 112 -5.47 -11.15 -5.03
N ALA A 113 -5.79 -10.21 -5.90
CA ALA A 113 -5.18 -10.13 -7.24
C ALA A 113 -3.66 -9.92 -7.16
N LEU A 114 -3.18 -9.11 -6.21
CA LEU A 114 -1.76 -8.93 -5.96
C LEU A 114 -1.09 -10.22 -5.49
N ILE A 115 -1.71 -10.94 -4.54
CA ILE A 115 -1.19 -12.21 -4.03
C ILE A 115 -1.13 -13.28 -5.13
N ALA A 116 -2.13 -13.33 -6.00
CA ALA A 116 -2.19 -14.28 -7.11
C ALA A 116 -1.01 -14.15 -8.09
N CYS A 117 -0.38 -12.97 -8.18
CA CYS A 117 0.82 -12.81 -9.00
C CYS A 117 1.96 -13.77 -8.58
N PHE A 118 2.03 -14.13 -7.29
CA PHE A 118 3.08 -14.99 -6.73
C PHE A 118 2.82 -16.50 -6.95
N GLU A 119 1.76 -16.88 -7.64
CA GLU A 119 1.58 -18.25 -8.17
C GLU A 119 2.61 -18.55 -9.27
N ASP A 120 3.11 -17.52 -9.95
CA ASP A 120 4.28 -17.63 -10.82
C ASP A 120 5.57 -17.50 -9.98
N PRO A 121 6.39 -18.56 -9.86
CA PRO A 121 7.59 -18.55 -9.00
C PRO A 121 8.68 -17.58 -9.49
N ARG A 122 8.56 -17.02 -10.69
CA ARG A 122 9.47 -16.00 -11.21
C ARG A 122 9.19 -14.62 -10.64
N ILE A 123 8.00 -14.39 -10.09
CA ILE A 123 7.59 -13.09 -9.55
C ILE A 123 8.10 -12.97 -8.12
N GLN A 124 8.93 -11.95 -7.87
CA GLN A 124 9.48 -11.64 -6.55
C GLN A 124 8.88 -10.39 -5.94
N ILE A 125 8.39 -9.47 -6.78
CA ILE A 125 7.74 -8.22 -6.37
C ILE A 125 6.55 -7.97 -7.28
N ALA A 126 5.41 -7.61 -6.69
CA ALA A 126 4.22 -7.20 -7.42
C ALA A 126 3.65 -5.92 -6.79
N THR A 127 2.99 -5.11 -7.60
CA THR A 127 2.28 -3.92 -7.14
C THR A 127 1.06 -3.67 -8.04
N LEU A 128 0.17 -2.77 -7.63
CA LEU A 128 -1.01 -2.44 -8.41
C LEU A 128 -0.79 -1.18 -9.27
N ALA A 129 -1.43 -1.19 -10.42
CA ALA A 129 -1.54 -0.02 -11.28
C ALA A 129 -3.01 0.17 -11.68
N LYS A 130 -3.44 1.43 -11.74
CA LYS A 130 -4.76 1.81 -12.25
C LYS A 130 -4.58 2.79 -13.40
N GLN A 131 -5.32 2.60 -14.50
CA GLN A 131 -5.39 3.59 -15.56
C GLN A 131 -5.95 4.90 -15.01
N PHE A 132 -5.41 6.03 -15.49
CA PHE A 132 -5.94 7.34 -15.14
C PHE A 132 -7.32 7.57 -15.78
N ASP A 133 -8.22 8.10 -14.97
CA ASP A 133 -9.60 8.41 -15.42
C ASP A 133 -9.67 9.74 -16.18
N THR A 134 -8.74 10.67 -15.88
CA THR A 134 -8.70 12.01 -16.47
C THR A 134 -7.32 12.39 -16.97
N ASN A 135 -7.27 13.19 -18.02
CA ASN A 135 -6.02 13.69 -18.58
C ASN A 135 -5.27 14.63 -17.61
N ALA A 136 -5.99 15.43 -16.84
CA ALA A 136 -5.40 16.34 -15.85
C ALA A 136 -4.59 15.58 -14.78
N ASP A 137 -5.04 14.41 -14.38
CA ASP A 137 -4.38 13.55 -13.37
C ASP A 137 -2.99 13.04 -13.80
N ILE A 138 -2.75 12.94 -15.11
CA ILE A 138 -1.46 12.51 -15.66
C ILE A 138 -0.35 13.50 -15.28
N PHE A 139 -0.69 14.78 -15.19
CA PHE A 139 0.25 15.86 -14.91
C PHE A 139 0.40 16.19 -13.41
N ASP A 140 -0.43 15.57 -12.53
CA ASP A 140 -0.32 15.74 -11.09
C ASP A 140 0.97 15.03 -10.56
N PRO A 141 1.96 15.76 -10.01
CA PRO A 141 3.20 15.17 -9.51
C PRO A 141 3.00 14.33 -8.23
N ASN A 142 1.84 14.42 -7.58
CA ASN A 142 1.51 13.59 -6.42
C ASN A 142 1.06 12.18 -6.82
N LYS A 143 0.66 11.98 -8.08
CA LYS A 143 0.29 10.68 -8.63
C LYS A 143 1.46 10.09 -9.38
N VAL A 144 2.04 9.02 -8.85
CA VAL A 144 3.19 8.35 -9.49
C VAL A 144 2.71 7.61 -10.73
N LYS A 145 3.32 7.90 -11.89
CA LYS A 145 3.08 7.19 -13.15
C LYS A 145 3.92 5.94 -13.22
N VAL A 146 3.41 4.91 -13.89
CA VAL A 146 4.16 3.68 -14.19
C VAL A 146 4.04 3.34 -15.66
N VAL A 147 5.16 2.98 -16.28
CA VAL A 147 5.21 2.44 -17.65
C VAL A 147 5.46 0.95 -17.54
N CYS A 148 4.64 0.18 -18.23
CA CYS A 148 4.72 -1.28 -18.24
C CYS A 148 5.09 -1.80 -19.63
N SER A 149 5.75 -2.96 -19.66
CA SER A 149 5.94 -3.74 -20.89
C SER A 149 4.61 -4.38 -21.32
N SER A 150 4.60 -4.98 -22.51
CA SER A 150 3.48 -5.79 -23.02
C SER A 150 3.17 -7.01 -22.12
N LEU A 151 4.11 -7.44 -21.29
CA LEU A 151 3.97 -8.53 -20.33
C LEU A 151 3.54 -8.03 -18.92
N GLN A 152 3.08 -6.78 -18.83
CA GLN A 152 2.68 -6.12 -17.58
C GLN A 152 3.81 -6.00 -16.53
N THR A 153 5.06 -6.11 -16.93
CA THR A 153 6.20 -5.85 -16.07
C THR A 153 6.46 -4.34 -16.01
N ALA A 154 6.55 -3.79 -14.80
CA ALA A 154 6.86 -2.38 -14.60
C ALA A 154 8.30 -2.09 -15.08
N LEU A 155 8.44 -1.11 -15.97
CA LEU A 155 9.73 -0.69 -16.52
C LEU A 155 10.29 0.53 -15.80
N TYR A 156 9.41 1.48 -15.44
CA TYR A 156 9.82 2.70 -14.79
C TYR A 156 8.67 3.39 -14.05
N PHE A 157 9.00 4.02 -12.92
CA PHE A 157 8.08 4.84 -12.13
C PHE A 157 8.56 6.29 -12.14
N SER A 158 7.64 7.25 -12.30
CA SER A 158 7.99 8.67 -12.31
C SER A 158 6.88 9.55 -11.73
N ARG A 159 7.26 10.65 -11.12
CA ARG A 159 6.32 11.74 -10.77
C ARG A 159 6.02 12.63 -11.98
N SER A 160 6.94 12.71 -12.95
CA SER A 160 6.69 13.36 -14.23
C SER A 160 5.72 12.56 -15.08
N ALA A 161 5.02 13.22 -16.00
CA ALA A 161 4.16 12.55 -16.97
C ALA A 161 5.01 11.69 -17.92
N ILE A 162 4.78 10.38 -17.90
CA ILE A 162 5.42 9.38 -18.77
C ILE A 162 4.39 8.37 -19.27
N PRO A 163 4.56 7.82 -20.50
CA PRO A 163 5.51 8.24 -21.54
C PRO A 163 5.14 9.59 -22.17
N TYR A 164 6.07 10.20 -22.89
CA TYR A 164 5.81 11.45 -23.62
C TYR A 164 5.06 11.19 -24.93
N CYS A 165 4.01 11.94 -25.22
CA CYS A 165 3.25 11.84 -26.47
C CYS A 165 3.71 12.93 -27.46
N ARG A 166 4.66 12.58 -28.34
CA ARG A 166 5.18 13.51 -29.34
C ARG A 166 4.08 13.93 -30.34
N GLY A 167 4.03 15.23 -30.61
CA GLY A 167 3.11 15.79 -31.62
C GLY A 167 1.65 15.86 -31.18
N LYS A 168 1.39 15.75 -29.87
CA LYS A 168 0.05 15.91 -29.28
C LYS A 168 0.07 16.94 -28.16
N GLU A 169 -0.99 17.71 -28.10
CA GLU A 169 -1.24 18.62 -26.96
C GLU A 169 -1.45 17.80 -25.68
N GLN A 170 -1.05 18.35 -24.55
CA GLN A 170 -1.18 17.69 -23.25
C GLN A 170 -2.63 17.26 -22.93
N GLY A 171 -3.61 18.03 -23.41
CA GLY A 171 -5.03 17.73 -23.27
C GLY A 171 -5.51 16.47 -24.00
N GLU A 172 -4.74 15.96 -24.95
CA GLU A 172 -5.10 14.81 -25.78
C GLU A 172 -4.41 13.50 -25.39
N TRP A 173 -3.45 13.52 -24.45
CA TRP A 173 -2.55 12.37 -24.18
C TRP A 173 -3.29 11.11 -23.78
N SER A 174 -4.30 11.21 -22.91
CA SER A 174 -5.08 10.04 -22.47
C SER A 174 -5.91 9.38 -23.58
N ALA A 175 -6.18 10.12 -24.68
CA ALA A 175 -6.87 9.56 -25.84
C ALA A 175 -5.94 8.81 -26.81
N VAL A 176 -4.62 9.01 -26.68
CA VAL A 176 -3.61 8.41 -27.58
C VAL A 176 -3.12 7.07 -27.04
N ILE A 177 -2.79 7.05 -25.75
CA ILE A 177 -2.28 5.85 -25.06
C ILE A 177 -2.83 5.79 -23.64
N PRO A 178 -2.96 4.60 -23.05
CA PRO A 178 -3.32 4.47 -21.64
C PRO A 178 -2.16 4.90 -20.73
N PHE A 179 -2.43 5.78 -19.79
CA PHE A 179 -1.52 6.13 -18.71
C PHE A 179 -1.94 5.43 -17.43
N TYR A 180 -0.97 4.94 -16.66
CA TYR A 180 -1.24 4.22 -15.43
C TYR A 180 -0.62 4.95 -14.24
N LYS A 181 -1.40 5.03 -13.15
CA LYS A 181 -0.91 5.43 -11.84
C LYS A 181 -0.53 4.19 -11.03
N HIS A 182 0.58 4.28 -10.33
CA HIS A 182 0.98 3.31 -9.32
C HIS A 182 0.06 3.43 -8.11
N VAL A 183 -0.46 2.31 -7.63
CA VAL A 183 -1.17 2.19 -6.35
C VAL A 183 -0.23 1.47 -5.39
N GLY A 184 0.32 2.21 -4.42
CA GLY A 184 1.38 1.75 -3.53
C GLY A 184 0.90 0.66 -2.56
N MET A 185 1.16 -0.55 -2.91
CA MET A 185 1.02 -1.74 -2.08
C MET A 185 2.26 -2.56 -2.20
#